data_278260eb128f40cd53c127fc5030523a
#
_entry.id   278260eb128f40cd53c127fc5030523a
#
_cell.length_a   1.000
_cell.length_b   1.000
_cell.length_c   1.000
_cell.angle_alpha   90.00
_cell.angle_beta   90.00
_cell.angle_gamma   90.00
#
_symmetry.space_group_name_H-M   'P 1'
#
loop_
_entity.id
_entity.type
_entity.pdbx_description
1 polymer ?
#
loop_
_entity_poly.entity_id
_entity_poly.type
_entity_poly.pdbx_seq_one_letter_code
_entity_poly.pdbx_strand_id
1 'polypeptide(L)'
;MASWLESHAPRRFDELAMSESIQTNLQKVAVQANPPHLILAGPTGVGKTAAWRLIARQILGPSWKSTTHVLQARDLAKSAGAMKKFEEFLKPGGASSKDTLAGRSSLDSFDSNLTVADEGDTPPAGVENHARTDASAAKVSRLIIIEDADHLGPTRQPYLRRMMESTSATSRFIFTARSPSRIIDALRSRSKQIRIPSTPNKIVTSRLEEIVNKEELSPIRGILGDISHVASGNLRRAVFLLELLSRQNKINDRGNLQKVVTATTLVGIQHVLEEALRGRVHDWKWEKQGGRNKRVLKGALGALDQLMNEHALEAEDVVHHIHRLLTAGRLLLDETMLCELLGALADCDVKLQTSMHGRVQLEEFLHRVKEISQSQNS
;
A
#
# COMPACT_ATOMS: atom_id res chain seq x y z
N MET A 1 -13.25 1.64 -18.40
CA MET A 1 -12.08 0.79 -18.74
C MET A 1 -11.45 0.37 -17.43
N ALA A 2 -11.14 -0.92 -17.28
CA ALA A 2 -10.42 -1.41 -16.11
C ALA A 2 -9.04 -0.75 -15.98
N SER A 3 -8.53 -0.61 -14.77
CA SER A 3 -7.16 -0.10 -14.54
C SER A 3 -6.13 -1.14 -14.99
N TRP A 4 -5.00 -0.69 -15.50
CA TRP A 4 -3.91 -1.61 -15.86
C TRP A 4 -3.36 -2.42 -14.68
N LEU A 5 -3.53 -1.91 -13.47
CA LEU A 5 -3.23 -2.68 -12.25
C LEU A 5 -4.09 -3.93 -12.09
N GLU A 6 -5.30 -3.91 -12.66
CA GLU A 6 -6.24 -5.03 -12.63
C GLU A 6 -6.09 -5.92 -13.85
N SER A 7 -6.08 -5.32 -15.06
CA SER A 7 -5.97 -6.07 -16.32
C SER A 7 -4.64 -6.83 -16.46
N HIS A 8 -3.54 -6.26 -15.91
CA HIS A 8 -2.22 -6.88 -15.89
C HIS A 8 -1.85 -7.48 -14.54
N ALA A 9 -2.83 -7.77 -13.67
CA ALA A 9 -2.55 -8.45 -12.41
C ALA A 9 -1.89 -9.84 -12.67
N PRO A 10 -0.88 -10.23 -11.86
CA PRO A 10 -0.21 -11.51 -12.04
C PRO A 10 -1.18 -12.67 -11.78
N ARG A 11 -1.14 -13.70 -12.63
CA ARG A 11 -1.95 -14.91 -12.52
C ARG A 11 -1.17 -16.09 -11.95
N ARG A 12 0.15 -16.02 -11.99
CA ARG A 12 1.10 -17.03 -11.52
C ARG A 12 2.16 -16.42 -10.62
N PHE A 13 2.82 -17.25 -9.81
CA PHE A 13 3.86 -16.78 -8.89
C PHE A 13 5.11 -16.26 -9.63
N ASP A 14 5.43 -16.82 -10.80
CA ASP A 14 6.53 -16.38 -11.64
C ASP A 14 6.30 -15.02 -12.33
N GLU A 15 5.04 -14.59 -12.43
CA GLU A 15 4.68 -13.26 -12.96
C GLU A 15 4.75 -12.13 -11.91
N LEU A 16 4.97 -12.47 -10.64
CA LEU A 16 5.15 -11.45 -9.60
C LEU A 16 6.44 -10.65 -9.85
N ALA A 17 6.35 -9.34 -9.89
CA ALA A 17 7.51 -8.46 -10.05
C ALA A 17 8.37 -8.42 -8.76
N MET A 18 8.95 -9.56 -8.41
CA MET A 18 9.79 -9.79 -7.23
C MET A 18 11.02 -10.62 -7.61
N SER A 19 11.98 -10.73 -6.70
CA SER A 19 13.11 -11.65 -6.91
C SER A 19 12.63 -13.11 -6.94
N GLU A 20 13.28 -13.94 -7.73
CA GLU A 20 12.98 -15.36 -7.88
C GLU A 20 12.97 -16.11 -6.54
N SER A 21 13.86 -15.73 -5.62
CA SER A 21 13.89 -16.30 -4.27
C SER A 21 12.62 -16.04 -3.46
N ILE A 22 12.01 -14.85 -3.62
CA ILE A 22 10.74 -14.51 -2.96
C ILE A 22 9.58 -15.25 -3.64
N GLN A 23 9.52 -15.25 -4.98
CA GLN A 23 8.51 -15.99 -5.76
C GLN A 23 8.50 -17.48 -5.34
N THR A 24 9.66 -18.12 -5.34
CA THR A 24 9.83 -19.51 -4.91
C THR A 24 9.41 -19.76 -3.47
N ASN A 25 9.72 -18.84 -2.54
CA ASN A 25 9.32 -18.96 -1.14
C ASN A 25 7.79 -18.85 -0.98
N LEU A 26 7.14 -17.92 -1.68
CA LEU A 26 5.68 -17.77 -1.70
C LEU A 26 5.01 -19.03 -2.27
N GLN A 27 5.51 -19.53 -3.40
CA GLN A 27 5.04 -20.74 -4.04
C GLN A 27 5.18 -21.97 -3.13
N LYS A 28 6.36 -22.19 -2.54
CA LYS A 28 6.62 -23.31 -1.60
C LYS A 28 5.66 -23.29 -0.41
N VAL A 29 5.33 -22.11 0.11
CA VAL A 29 4.38 -22.00 1.22
C VAL A 29 2.96 -22.31 0.78
N ALA A 30 2.57 -21.85 -0.41
CA ALA A 30 1.21 -22.03 -0.92
C ALA A 30 0.86 -23.47 -1.30
N VAL A 31 1.86 -24.29 -1.68
CA VAL A 31 1.64 -25.71 -2.05
C VAL A 31 1.73 -26.67 -0.87
N GLN A 32 2.09 -26.21 0.33
CA GLN A 32 2.18 -27.07 1.51
C GLN A 32 0.82 -27.69 1.87
N ALA A 33 0.82 -28.93 2.33
CA ALA A 33 -0.38 -29.57 2.86
C ALA A 33 -1.00 -28.83 4.04
N ASN A 34 -0.15 -28.25 4.90
CA ASN A 34 -0.54 -27.45 6.05
C ASN A 34 0.19 -26.07 5.99
N PRO A 35 -0.32 -25.12 5.20
CA PRO A 35 0.31 -23.80 5.10
C PRO A 35 0.25 -23.07 6.44
N PRO A 36 1.34 -22.37 6.84
CA PRO A 36 1.34 -21.58 8.08
C PRO A 36 0.51 -20.31 7.96
N HIS A 37 0.24 -19.65 9.08
CA HIS A 37 -0.14 -18.25 9.06
C HIS A 37 1.01 -17.41 8.50
N LEU A 38 0.70 -16.30 7.81
CA LEU A 38 1.70 -15.51 7.09
C LEU A 38 1.69 -14.06 7.52
N ILE A 39 2.87 -13.44 7.51
CA ILE A 39 3.04 -11.98 7.54
C ILE A 39 3.82 -11.60 6.28
N LEU A 40 3.16 -10.89 5.36
CA LEU A 40 3.77 -10.31 4.17
C LEU A 40 4.18 -8.87 4.50
N ALA A 41 5.46 -8.64 4.73
CA ALA A 41 5.99 -7.37 5.20
C ALA A 41 6.77 -6.64 4.09
N GLY A 42 6.50 -5.35 3.90
CA GLY A 42 7.23 -4.54 2.93
C GLY A 42 6.52 -3.23 2.59
N PRO A 43 7.19 -2.35 1.82
CA PRO A 43 6.67 -1.05 1.43
C PRO A 43 5.35 -1.13 0.66
N THR A 44 4.69 0.00 0.48
CA THR A 44 3.50 0.09 -0.39
C THR A 44 3.86 -0.16 -1.86
N GLY A 45 2.91 -0.73 -2.61
CA GLY A 45 3.04 -0.91 -4.05
C GLY A 45 4.01 -1.98 -4.53
N VAL A 46 4.59 -2.82 -3.62
CA VAL A 46 5.52 -3.90 -3.98
C VAL A 46 4.84 -5.24 -4.32
N GLY A 47 3.50 -5.31 -4.35
CA GLY A 47 2.76 -6.50 -4.74
C GLY A 47 2.31 -7.43 -3.60
N LYS A 48 2.24 -6.97 -2.33
CA LYS A 48 1.73 -7.78 -1.20
C LYS A 48 0.33 -8.33 -1.45
N THR A 49 -0.58 -7.47 -1.96
CA THR A 49 -1.96 -7.85 -2.30
C THR A 49 -1.99 -8.87 -3.44
N ALA A 50 -1.19 -8.70 -4.47
CA ALA A 50 -1.06 -9.70 -5.55
C ALA A 50 -0.56 -11.05 -5.01
N ALA A 51 0.44 -11.03 -4.13
CA ALA A 51 0.98 -12.24 -3.52
C ALA A 51 -0.06 -13.01 -2.70
N TRP A 52 -0.81 -12.35 -1.80
CA TRP A 52 -1.81 -13.08 -1.01
C TRP A 52 -2.99 -13.57 -1.87
N ARG A 53 -3.37 -12.87 -2.94
CA ARG A 53 -4.40 -13.34 -3.88
C ARG A 53 -3.97 -14.64 -4.57
N LEU A 54 -2.72 -14.72 -5.02
CA LEU A 54 -2.19 -15.96 -5.60
C LEU A 54 -2.11 -17.10 -4.57
N ILE A 55 -1.70 -16.80 -3.34
CA ILE A 55 -1.70 -17.79 -2.23
C ILE A 55 -3.13 -18.28 -1.96
N ALA A 56 -4.10 -17.37 -1.89
CA ALA A 56 -5.49 -17.73 -1.66
C ALA A 56 -6.04 -18.66 -2.76
N ARG A 57 -5.80 -18.30 -4.01
CA ARG A 57 -6.20 -19.08 -5.18
C ARG A 57 -5.51 -20.45 -5.19
N GLN A 58 -4.23 -20.52 -4.83
CA GLN A 58 -3.47 -21.77 -4.77
C GLN A 58 -4.01 -22.70 -3.67
N ILE A 59 -4.31 -22.18 -2.48
CA ILE A 59 -4.75 -22.98 -1.33
C ILE A 59 -6.22 -23.39 -1.47
N LEU A 60 -7.10 -22.45 -1.84
CA LEU A 60 -8.55 -22.65 -1.83
C LEU A 60 -9.11 -23.08 -3.21
N GLY A 61 -8.34 -22.94 -4.28
CA GLY A 61 -8.76 -23.29 -5.63
C GLY A 61 -9.91 -22.42 -6.16
N PRO A 62 -10.84 -22.96 -6.98
CA PRO A 62 -11.88 -22.16 -7.66
C PRO A 62 -12.79 -21.36 -6.72
N SER A 63 -13.01 -21.85 -5.50
CA SER A 63 -13.85 -21.17 -4.50
C SER A 63 -13.13 -20.14 -3.64
N TRP A 64 -11.92 -19.73 -4.03
CA TRP A 64 -11.08 -18.84 -3.21
C TRP A 64 -11.75 -17.50 -2.91
N LYS A 65 -12.52 -16.92 -3.83
CA LYS A 65 -13.20 -15.63 -3.61
C LYS A 65 -14.27 -15.72 -2.53
N SER A 66 -15.09 -16.76 -2.57
CA SER A 66 -16.18 -16.96 -1.59
C SER A 66 -15.68 -17.38 -0.20
N THR A 67 -14.47 -17.94 -0.12
CA THR A 67 -13.89 -18.45 1.13
C THR A 67 -12.73 -17.59 1.67
N THR A 68 -12.44 -16.47 1.03
CA THR A 68 -11.47 -15.47 1.49
C THR A 68 -12.19 -14.26 2.08
N HIS A 69 -11.84 -13.90 3.32
CA HIS A 69 -12.41 -12.77 4.03
C HIS A 69 -11.33 -11.71 4.27
N VAL A 70 -11.59 -10.47 3.85
CA VAL A 70 -10.61 -9.38 3.91
C VAL A 70 -11.06 -8.31 4.89
N LEU A 71 -10.17 -7.87 5.76
CA LEU A 71 -10.32 -6.74 6.65
C LEU A 71 -9.23 -5.71 6.38
N GLN A 72 -9.64 -4.49 6.07
CA GLN A 72 -8.75 -3.33 5.95
C GLN A 72 -8.57 -2.70 7.33
N ALA A 73 -7.42 -2.96 7.97
CA ALA A 73 -7.17 -2.49 9.33
C ALA A 73 -7.07 -0.96 9.41
N ARG A 74 -6.56 -0.31 8.37
CA ARG A 74 -6.46 1.16 8.27
C ARG A 74 -7.83 1.82 8.23
N ASP A 75 -8.77 1.32 7.44
CA ASP A 75 -10.13 1.86 7.32
C ASP A 75 -10.94 1.58 8.59
N LEU A 76 -10.73 0.41 9.17
CA LEU A 76 -11.31 0.06 10.46
C LEU A 76 -10.85 1.05 11.55
N ALA A 77 -9.57 1.40 11.59
CA ALA A 77 -9.04 2.32 12.60
C ALA A 77 -9.67 3.72 12.53
N LYS A 78 -10.06 4.16 11.33
CA LYS A 78 -10.72 5.46 11.07
C LYS A 78 -12.24 5.43 11.33
N SER A 79 -12.85 4.26 11.50
CA SER A 79 -14.32 4.15 11.56
C SER A 79 -14.85 4.28 12.99
N ALA A 80 -15.99 4.98 13.15
CA ALA A 80 -16.73 4.97 14.40
C ALA A 80 -17.17 3.54 14.75
N GLY A 81 -17.04 3.15 16.02
CA GLY A 81 -17.35 1.79 16.47
C GLY A 81 -16.38 0.72 15.97
N ALA A 82 -15.12 1.11 15.68
CA ALA A 82 -14.09 0.23 15.14
C ALA A 82 -13.94 -1.10 15.88
N MET A 83 -14.05 -1.10 17.22
CA MET A 83 -13.96 -2.34 18.01
C MET A 83 -15.14 -3.26 17.74
N LYS A 84 -16.35 -2.73 17.70
CA LYS A 84 -17.56 -3.50 17.39
C LYS A 84 -17.50 -4.12 15.98
N LYS A 85 -17.12 -3.34 14.98
CA LYS A 85 -16.93 -3.82 13.60
C LYS A 85 -15.86 -4.91 13.51
N PHE A 86 -14.78 -4.76 14.27
CA PHE A 86 -13.72 -5.75 14.34
C PHE A 86 -14.21 -7.06 15.00
N GLU A 87 -14.95 -6.96 16.10
CA GLU A 87 -15.56 -8.11 16.78
C GLU A 87 -16.61 -8.79 15.88
N GLU A 88 -17.44 -8.01 15.19
CA GLU A 88 -18.41 -8.52 14.20
C GLU A 88 -17.72 -9.22 13.05
N PHE A 89 -16.60 -8.70 12.56
CA PHE A 89 -15.78 -9.37 11.55
C PHE A 89 -15.22 -10.70 12.07
N LEU A 90 -14.78 -10.77 13.31
CA LEU A 90 -14.24 -11.98 13.92
C LEU A 90 -15.31 -12.97 14.38
N LYS A 91 -16.47 -12.47 14.81
CA LYS A 91 -17.58 -13.27 15.34
C LYS A 91 -18.91 -12.80 14.72
N PRO A 92 -19.22 -13.16 13.48
CA PRO A 92 -20.50 -12.80 12.90
C PRO A 92 -21.64 -13.59 13.55
N GLY A 93 -22.59 -12.83 14.02
CA GLY A 93 -23.96 -13.19 14.34
C GLY A 93 -24.29 -14.51 15.04
N GLY A 94 -24.63 -14.43 16.35
CA GLY A 94 -25.36 -15.45 17.08
C GLY A 94 -24.49 -16.46 17.84
N ALA A 95 -24.69 -16.55 19.13
CA ALA A 95 -23.96 -17.41 20.08
C ALA A 95 -24.06 -18.94 19.83
N SER A 96 -24.75 -19.38 18.79
CA SER A 96 -25.04 -20.80 18.53
C SER A 96 -24.39 -21.40 17.28
N SER A 97 -23.74 -20.60 16.42
CA SER A 97 -23.03 -21.13 15.26
C SER A 97 -21.62 -21.55 15.64
N LYS A 98 -21.31 -22.85 15.51
CA LYS A 98 -19.94 -23.37 15.60
C LYS A 98 -19.04 -22.85 14.47
N ASP A 99 -19.64 -22.27 13.44
CA ASP A 99 -18.97 -21.65 12.32
C ASP A 99 -18.90 -20.12 12.52
N THR A 100 -17.81 -19.67 13.15
CA THR A 100 -17.55 -18.27 13.45
C THR A 100 -17.35 -17.38 12.22
N LEU A 101 -17.35 -17.97 11.02
CA LEU A 101 -17.10 -17.30 9.75
C LEU A 101 -18.34 -17.25 8.83
N ALA A 102 -19.41 -17.96 9.17
CA ALA A 102 -20.67 -17.92 8.43
C ALA A 102 -21.29 -16.51 8.53
N GLY A 103 -21.71 -15.96 7.39
CA GLY A 103 -22.35 -14.63 7.31
C GLY A 103 -21.40 -13.44 7.20
N ARG A 104 -20.08 -13.64 7.05
CA ARG A 104 -19.14 -12.57 6.70
C ARG A 104 -19.23 -12.24 5.21
N SER A 105 -19.04 -10.95 4.89
CA SER A 105 -18.82 -10.58 3.50
C SER A 105 -17.57 -11.26 2.97
N SER A 106 -17.74 -12.08 1.95
CA SER A 106 -16.64 -12.69 1.21
C SER A 106 -16.04 -11.71 0.21
N LEU A 107 -14.91 -12.06 -0.39
CA LEU A 107 -14.29 -11.26 -1.42
C LEU A 107 -15.24 -11.04 -2.62
N ASP A 108 -16.09 -12.01 -2.95
CA ASP A 108 -17.11 -11.88 -3.99
C ASP A 108 -18.05 -10.71 -3.79
N SER A 109 -18.38 -10.35 -2.55
CA SER A 109 -19.26 -9.21 -2.28
C SER A 109 -18.54 -7.85 -2.42
N PHE A 110 -17.22 -7.82 -2.39
CA PHE A 110 -16.41 -6.63 -2.64
C PHE A 110 -16.02 -6.50 -4.12
N ASP A 111 -15.72 -7.62 -4.77
CA ASP A 111 -15.28 -7.67 -6.17
C ASP A 111 -16.45 -7.81 -7.16
N SER A 112 -17.72 -7.71 -6.72
CA SER A 112 -18.88 -7.84 -7.59
C SER A 112 -18.91 -6.82 -8.77
N ASN A 113 -18.13 -5.75 -8.68
CA ASN A 113 -17.95 -4.76 -9.76
C ASN A 113 -16.62 -4.93 -10.54
N LEU A 114 -15.75 -5.84 -10.12
CA LEU A 114 -14.51 -6.16 -10.80
C LEU A 114 -14.77 -7.35 -11.71
N THR A 115 -14.93 -7.08 -13.00
CA THR A 115 -14.81 -8.11 -14.05
C THR A 115 -13.37 -8.63 -14.04
N VAL A 116 -13.06 -9.47 -13.08
CA VAL A 116 -11.81 -10.24 -13.11
C VAL A 116 -11.93 -11.15 -14.32
N ALA A 117 -11.10 -10.92 -15.32
CA ALA A 117 -11.00 -11.80 -16.48
C ALA A 117 -10.85 -13.24 -15.98
N ASP A 118 -11.53 -14.16 -16.61
CA ASP A 118 -11.54 -15.58 -16.29
C ASP A 118 -10.12 -16.06 -15.94
N GLU A 119 -9.89 -16.32 -14.65
CA GLU A 119 -8.55 -16.61 -14.12
C GLU A 119 -8.07 -18.00 -14.51
N GLY A 120 -8.93 -18.78 -15.19
CA GLY A 120 -8.68 -20.15 -15.60
C GLY A 120 -8.56 -21.12 -14.40
N ASP A 121 -8.72 -22.40 -14.64
CA ASP A 121 -8.64 -23.45 -13.61
C ASP A 121 -7.21 -23.81 -13.19
N THR A 122 -6.18 -23.25 -13.88
CA THR A 122 -4.79 -23.61 -13.63
C THR A 122 -4.30 -23.02 -12.30
N PRO A 123 -3.78 -23.86 -11.39
CA PRO A 123 -3.21 -23.39 -10.13
C PRO A 123 -2.07 -22.40 -10.34
N PRO A 124 -1.98 -21.30 -9.54
CA PRO A 124 -0.93 -20.29 -9.69
C PRO A 124 0.51 -20.82 -9.60
N ALA A 125 0.73 -21.93 -8.89
CA ALA A 125 2.03 -22.61 -8.79
C ALA A 125 2.31 -23.60 -9.94
N GLY A 126 1.38 -23.80 -10.86
CA GLY A 126 1.47 -24.85 -11.89
C GLY A 126 1.28 -26.28 -11.39
N VAL A 127 1.12 -26.45 -10.08
CA VAL A 127 0.86 -27.74 -9.41
C VAL A 127 -0.24 -27.57 -8.36
N GLU A 128 -0.99 -28.63 -8.10
CA GLU A 128 -2.02 -28.61 -7.05
C GLU A 128 -1.41 -28.48 -5.65
N ASN A 129 -2.20 -27.94 -4.71
CA ASN A 129 -1.83 -27.92 -3.30
C ASN A 129 -1.85 -29.35 -2.74
N HIS A 130 -0.83 -29.72 -1.95
CA HIS A 130 -0.72 -31.07 -1.38
C HIS A 130 -1.93 -31.47 -0.52
N ALA A 131 -2.54 -30.54 0.22
CA ALA A 131 -3.74 -30.81 1.00
C ALA A 131 -4.98 -31.14 0.15
N ARG A 132 -5.00 -30.76 -1.14
CA ARG A 132 -6.08 -31.07 -2.07
C ARG A 132 -5.93 -32.44 -2.69
N THR A 133 -4.70 -32.91 -2.84
CA THR A 133 -4.38 -34.24 -3.39
C THR A 133 -4.30 -35.33 -2.32
N ASP A 134 -3.95 -34.96 -1.08
CA ASP A 134 -3.86 -35.89 0.06
C ASP A 134 -5.16 -35.87 0.88
N ALA A 135 -5.90 -36.96 0.86
CA ALA A 135 -7.16 -37.12 1.59
C ALA A 135 -6.98 -37.15 3.12
N SER A 136 -5.77 -37.46 3.62
CA SER A 136 -5.45 -37.50 5.05
C SER A 136 -5.10 -36.13 5.63
N ALA A 137 -4.76 -35.13 4.79
CA ALA A 137 -4.37 -33.82 5.22
C ALA A 137 -5.55 -32.96 5.66
N ALA A 138 -5.40 -32.22 6.75
CA ALA A 138 -6.38 -31.22 7.18
C ALA A 138 -6.50 -30.10 6.15
N LYS A 139 -7.65 -30.00 5.49
CA LYS A 139 -7.90 -29.01 4.43
C LYS A 139 -8.18 -27.65 5.04
N VAL A 140 -7.40 -26.66 4.61
CA VAL A 140 -7.73 -25.25 4.87
C VAL A 140 -8.94 -24.88 4.02
N SER A 141 -10.04 -24.49 4.68
CA SER A 141 -11.29 -24.14 4.02
C SER A 141 -11.49 -22.64 3.86
N ARG A 142 -10.70 -21.82 4.58
CA ARG A 142 -10.86 -20.37 4.61
C ARG A 142 -9.55 -19.63 4.84
N LEU A 143 -9.46 -18.44 4.24
CA LEU A 143 -8.40 -17.49 4.50
C LEU A 143 -8.96 -16.19 5.08
N ILE A 144 -8.30 -15.69 6.11
CA ILE A 144 -8.62 -14.42 6.76
C ILE A 144 -7.45 -13.48 6.50
N ILE A 145 -7.69 -12.48 5.70
CA ILE A 145 -6.70 -11.50 5.29
C ILE A 145 -6.89 -10.24 6.12
N ILE A 146 -5.84 -9.81 6.80
CA ILE A 146 -5.82 -8.53 7.52
C ILE A 146 -4.83 -7.63 6.79
N GLU A 147 -5.34 -6.74 5.95
CA GLU A 147 -4.48 -5.77 5.26
C GLU A 147 -4.13 -4.60 6.17
N ASP A 148 -2.87 -4.11 6.01
CA ASP A 148 -2.27 -3.05 6.83
C ASP A 148 -2.40 -3.32 8.34
N ALA A 149 -2.07 -4.55 8.77
CA ALA A 149 -2.23 -5.05 10.14
C ALA A 149 -1.46 -4.24 11.19
N ASP A 150 -0.43 -3.52 10.81
CA ASP A 150 0.31 -2.55 11.61
C ASP A 150 -0.56 -1.36 12.09
N HIS A 151 -1.74 -1.14 11.50
CA HIS A 151 -2.74 -0.15 11.92
C HIS A 151 -3.80 -0.69 12.90
N LEU A 152 -3.78 -1.97 13.27
CA LEU A 152 -4.74 -2.53 14.22
C LEU A 152 -4.62 -1.97 15.64
N GLY A 153 -3.44 -1.51 16.01
CA GLY A 153 -3.13 -1.10 17.37
C GLY A 153 -3.04 -2.27 18.36
N PRO A 154 -2.50 -2.04 19.57
CA PRO A 154 -2.20 -3.09 20.54
C PRO A 154 -3.44 -3.72 21.18
N THR A 155 -4.56 -3.04 21.22
CA THR A 155 -5.79 -3.54 21.87
C THR A 155 -6.53 -4.59 21.05
N ARG A 156 -6.44 -4.55 19.70
CA ARG A 156 -7.16 -5.48 18.82
C ARG A 156 -6.36 -6.73 18.48
N GLN A 157 -5.06 -6.65 18.49
CA GLN A 157 -4.18 -7.77 18.11
C GLN A 157 -4.31 -9.00 19.04
N PRO A 158 -4.49 -8.89 20.38
CA PRO A 158 -4.68 -10.04 21.25
C PRO A 158 -5.91 -10.90 20.91
N TYR A 159 -6.96 -10.31 20.32
CA TYR A 159 -8.12 -11.09 19.85
C TYR A 159 -7.75 -12.02 18.69
N LEU A 160 -6.90 -11.56 17.79
CA LEU A 160 -6.43 -12.37 16.66
C LEU A 160 -5.62 -13.57 17.13
N ARG A 161 -4.84 -13.43 18.20
CA ARG A 161 -4.11 -14.55 18.79
C ARG A 161 -5.06 -15.70 19.18
N ARG A 162 -6.14 -15.39 19.90
CA ARG A 162 -7.14 -16.40 20.31
C ARG A 162 -7.77 -17.06 19.10
N MET A 163 -8.12 -16.27 18.09
CA MET A 163 -8.70 -16.81 16.85
C MET A 163 -7.74 -17.72 16.10
N MET A 164 -6.46 -17.36 16.01
CA MET A 164 -5.45 -18.22 15.38
C MET A 164 -5.32 -19.56 16.08
N GLU A 165 -5.41 -19.58 17.42
CA GLU A 165 -5.34 -20.80 18.22
C GLU A 165 -6.60 -21.66 18.09
N SER A 166 -7.79 -21.04 18.08
CA SER A 166 -9.08 -21.75 18.04
C SER A 166 -9.48 -22.27 16.66
N THR A 167 -9.04 -21.58 15.57
CA THR A 167 -9.45 -21.91 14.19
C THR A 167 -8.33 -22.49 13.34
N SER A 168 -7.21 -22.85 13.95
CA SER A 168 -5.99 -23.29 13.25
C SER A 168 -6.17 -24.57 12.41
N ALA A 169 -7.18 -25.36 12.66
CA ALA A 169 -7.44 -26.58 11.88
C ALA A 169 -7.92 -26.26 10.46
N THR A 170 -8.82 -25.29 10.30
CA THR A 170 -9.53 -25.02 9.03
C THR A 170 -9.27 -23.65 8.43
N SER A 171 -8.70 -22.71 9.18
CA SER A 171 -8.50 -21.33 8.75
C SER A 171 -7.04 -20.91 8.84
N ARG A 172 -6.59 -20.05 7.91
CA ARG A 172 -5.27 -19.44 7.98
C ARG A 172 -5.40 -17.93 7.90
N PHE A 173 -4.52 -17.24 8.62
CA PHE A 173 -4.42 -15.78 8.61
C PHE A 173 -3.25 -15.34 7.74
N ILE A 174 -3.48 -14.32 6.94
CA ILE A 174 -2.44 -13.62 6.20
C ILE A 174 -2.51 -12.14 6.58
N PHE A 175 -1.45 -11.66 7.17
CA PHE A 175 -1.30 -10.25 7.53
C PHE A 175 -0.44 -9.56 6.48
N THR A 176 -0.87 -8.40 5.99
CA THR A 176 0.04 -7.51 5.27
C THR A 176 0.43 -6.36 6.19
N ALA A 177 1.69 -5.93 6.15
CA ALA A 177 2.19 -4.84 6.96
C ALA A 177 3.31 -4.09 6.24
N ARG A 178 3.46 -2.80 6.54
CA ARG A 178 4.67 -2.05 6.19
C ARG A 178 5.77 -2.34 7.21
N SER A 179 5.41 -2.30 8.48
CA SER A 179 6.31 -2.44 9.62
C SER A 179 5.90 -3.61 10.50
N PRO A 180 6.52 -4.79 10.34
CA PRO A 180 6.15 -5.96 11.12
C PRO A 180 6.44 -5.81 12.62
N SER A 181 7.29 -4.85 13.02
CA SER A 181 7.56 -4.53 14.43
C SER A 181 6.34 -3.98 15.18
N ARG A 182 5.34 -3.45 14.48
CA ARG A 182 4.07 -3.01 15.06
C ARG A 182 3.07 -4.17 15.30
N ILE A 183 3.37 -5.34 14.78
CA ILE A 183 2.62 -6.56 15.07
C ILE A 183 3.20 -7.18 16.33
N ILE A 184 2.33 -7.50 17.32
CA ILE A 184 2.76 -8.07 18.60
C ILE A 184 3.48 -9.40 18.41
N ASP A 185 4.43 -9.68 19.31
CA ASP A 185 5.24 -10.91 19.25
C ASP A 185 4.39 -12.18 19.24
N ALA A 186 3.26 -12.17 19.93
CA ALA A 186 2.34 -13.30 19.98
C ALA A 186 1.77 -13.70 18.62
N LEU A 187 1.60 -12.75 17.67
CA LEU A 187 1.19 -13.04 16.29
C LEU A 187 2.40 -13.37 15.42
N ARG A 188 3.52 -12.68 15.63
CA ARG A 188 4.75 -12.92 14.85
C ARG A 188 5.31 -14.31 15.09
N SER A 189 5.32 -14.79 16.34
CA SER A 189 5.82 -16.13 16.69
C SER A 189 4.98 -17.27 16.11
N ARG A 190 3.72 -16.99 15.74
CA ARG A 190 2.79 -17.97 15.15
C ARG A 190 2.67 -17.87 13.64
N SER A 191 3.39 -16.92 13.03
CA SER A 191 3.28 -16.65 11.60
C SER A 191 4.65 -16.70 10.94
N LYS A 192 4.70 -17.28 9.75
CA LYS A 192 5.90 -17.21 8.91
C LYS A 192 5.97 -15.82 8.28
N GLN A 193 7.04 -15.10 8.56
CA GLN A 193 7.27 -13.79 7.98
C GLN A 193 8.00 -13.90 6.65
N ILE A 194 7.45 -13.26 5.61
CA ILE A 194 8.07 -13.10 4.30
C ILE A 194 8.25 -11.60 4.04
N ARG A 195 9.50 -11.17 3.91
CA ARG A 195 9.83 -9.79 3.57
C ARG A 195 9.84 -9.62 2.06
N ILE A 196 9.11 -8.60 1.59
CA ILE A 196 9.04 -8.18 0.19
C ILE A 196 9.64 -6.77 0.14
N PRO A 197 10.92 -6.64 -0.26
CA PRO A 197 11.59 -5.34 -0.33
C PRO A 197 11.03 -4.49 -1.48
N SER A 198 11.46 -3.24 -1.58
CA SER A 198 11.24 -2.40 -2.75
C SER A 198 11.71 -3.11 -4.01
N THR A 199 10.91 -3.07 -5.06
CA THR A 199 11.20 -3.79 -6.31
C THR A 199 12.41 -3.14 -7.00
N PRO A 200 13.47 -3.88 -7.33
CA PRO A 200 14.60 -3.35 -8.08
C PRO A 200 14.18 -2.75 -9.43
N ASN A 201 14.81 -1.64 -9.82
CA ASN A 201 14.48 -0.94 -11.06
C ASN A 201 14.48 -1.87 -12.30
N LYS A 202 15.42 -2.80 -12.36
CA LYS A 202 15.50 -3.79 -13.46
C LYS A 202 14.21 -4.62 -13.56
N ILE A 203 13.67 -5.09 -12.44
CA ILE A 203 12.43 -5.89 -12.41
C ILE A 203 11.22 -5.01 -12.75
N VAL A 204 11.19 -3.76 -12.24
CA VAL A 204 10.14 -2.79 -12.60
C VAL A 204 10.14 -2.55 -14.09
N THR A 205 11.31 -2.25 -14.70
CA THR A 205 11.44 -1.99 -16.15
C THR A 205 10.98 -3.19 -16.97
N SER A 206 11.43 -4.41 -16.61
CA SER A 206 11.00 -5.64 -17.30
C SER A 206 9.47 -5.80 -17.24
N ARG A 207 8.84 -5.52 -16.10
CA ARG A 207 7.37 -5.60 -15.98
C ARG A 207 6.66 -4.54 -16.83
N LEU A 208 7.21 -3.32 -16.89
CA LEU A 208 6.67 -2.28 -17.79
C LEU A 208 6.81 -2.65 -19.27
N GLU A 209 7.91 -3.28 -19.65
CA GLU A 209 8.12 -3.81 -21.03
C GLU A 209 7.07 -4.87 -21.40
N GLU A 210 6.76 -5.79 -20.48
CA GLU A 210 5.69 -6.77 -20.70
C GLU A 210 4.32 -6.10 -20.93
N ILE A 211 3.99 -5.07 -20.15
CA ILE A 211 2.74 -4.32 -20.31
C ILE A 211 2.74 -3.57 -21.65
N VAL A 212 3.84 -2.89 -21.98
CA VAL A 212 4.01 -2.18 -23.26
C VAL A 212 3.78 -3.11 -24.45
N ASN A 213 4.33 -4.33 -24.40
CA ASN A 213 4.15 -5.32 -25.46
C ASN A 213 2.71 -5.82 -25.56
N LYS A 214 2.03 -6.02 -24.41
CA LYS A 214 0.62 -6.46 -24.38
C LYS A 214 -0.36 -5.38 -24.85
N GLU A 215 -0.04 -4.11 -24.59
CA GLU A 215 -0.84 -2.95 -25.01
C GLU A 215 -0.41 -2.38 -26.37
N GLU A 216 0.52 -3.05 -27.05
CA GLU A 216 1.03 -2.66 -28.39
C GLU A 216 1.53 -1.20 -28.45
N LEU A 217 2.17 -0.73 -27.36
CA LEU A 217 2.65 0.64 -27.27
C LEU A 217 4.05 0.77 -27.89
N SER A 218 4.36 1.96 -28.39
CA SER A 218 5.67 2.32 -28.92
C SER A 218 6.29 3.47 -28.11
N PRO A 219 6.79 3.21 -26.90
CA PRO A 219 7.35 4.25 -26.05
C PRO A 219 8.70 4.75 -26.58
N ILE A 220 9.02 6.04 -26.33
CA ILE A 220 10.34 6.56 -26.64
C ILE A 220 11.42 5.80 -25.84
N ARG A 221 12.57 5.61 -26.46
CA ARG A 221 13.71 4.90 -25.89
C ARG A 221 14.11 5.50 -24.52
N GLY A 222 14.16 4.65 -23.49
CA GLY A 222 14.61 4.99 -22.14
C GLY A 222 13.52 5.50 -21.19
N ILE A 223 12.29 5.82 -21.66
CA ILE A 223 11.21 6.31 -20.80
C ILE A 223 10.81 5.30 -19.72
N LEU A 224 10.86 4.01 -19.98
CA LEU A 224 10.54 2.96 -19.00
C LEU A 224 11.56 2.93 -17.85
N GLY A 225 12.83 3.17 -18.16
CA GLY A 225 13.87 3.35 -17.14
C GLY A 225 13.64 4.59 -16.29
N ASP A 226 13.24 5.70 -16.94
CA ASP A 226 12.92 6.94 -16.25
C ASP A 226 11.69 6.76 -15.31
N ILE A 227 10.62 6.11 -15.79
CA ILE A 227 9.44 5.76 -14.98
C ILE A 227 9.84 4.87 -13.79
N SER A 228 10.67 3.85 -14.02
CA SER A 228 11.15 2.95 -12.96
C SER A 228 11.95 3.70 -11.89
N HIS A 229 12.82 4.62 -12.31
CA HIS A 229 13.60 5.46 -11.40
C HIS A 229 12.71 6.34 -10.52
N VAL A 230 11.71 6.99 -11.14
CA VAL A 230 10.73 7.84 -10.43
C VAL A 230 9.86 7.05 -9.47
N ALA A 231 9.47 5.85 -9.85
CA ALA A 231 8.66 4.98 -9.01
C ALA A 231 9.41 4.48 -7.76
N SER A 232 10.77 4.53 -7.77
CA SER A 232 11.62 4.20 -6.61
C SER A 232 11.27 2.84 -5.97
N GLY A 233 11.00 1.83 -6.81
CA GLY A 233 10.66 0.47 -6.37
C GLY A 233 9.18 0.24 -6.01
N ASN A 234 8.33 1.25 -6.17
CA ASN A 234 6.87 1.12 -6.05
C ASN A 234 6.26 0.74 -7.42
N LEU A 235 6.04 -0.56 -7.63
CA LEU A 235 5.50 -1.08 -8.90
C LEU A 235 4.12 -0.51 -9.24
N ARG A 236 3.24 -0.35 -8.24
CA ARG A 236 1.90 0.25 -8.46
C ARG A 236 2.01 1.63 -9.08
N ARG A 237 2.93 2.45 -8.56
CA ARG A 237 3.20 3.79 -9.08
C ARG A 237 3.77 3.75 -10.49
N ALA A 238 4.69 2.82 -10.77
CA ALA A 238 5.28 2.66 -12.10
C ALA A 238 4.22 2.33 -13.16
N VAL A 239 3.35 1.35 -12.87
CA VAL A 239 2.25 0.96 -13.78
C VAL A 239 1.25 2.11 -13.96
N PHE A 240 0.89 2.80 -12.87
CA PHE A 240 0.00 3.97 -12.95
C PHE A 240 0.57 5.10 -13.82
N LEU A 241 1.87 5.41 -13.69
CA LEU A 241 2.53 6.43 -14.51
C LEU A 241 2.56 6.04 -15.98
N LEU A 242 2.84 4.77 -16.29
CA LEU A 242 2.81 4.26 -17.65
C LEU A 242 1.41 4.36 -18.27
N GLU A 243 0.38 3.93 -17.52
CA GLU A 243 -1.02 4.03 -17.93
C GLU A 243 -1.44 5.48 -18.19
N LEU A 244 -1.07 6.41 -17.28
CA LEU A 244 -1.39 7.82 -17.39
C LEU A 244 -0.75 8.45 -18.64
N LEU A 245 0.53 8.20 -18.88
CA LEU A 245 1.25 8.69 -20.05
C LEU A 245 0.68 8.11 -21.36
N SER A 246 0.31 6.83 -21.37
CA SER A 246 -0.32 6.18 -22.51
C SER A 246 -1.68 6.80 -22.83
N ARG A 247 -2.57 6.92 -21.82
CA ARG A 247 -3.91 7.51 -22.00
C ARG A 247 -3.89 8.97 -22.47
N GLN A 248 -2.82 9.71 -22.15
CA GLN A 248 -2.60 11.09 -22.58
C GLN A 248 -1.89 11.20 -23.93
N ASN A 249 -1.53 10.08 -24.60
CA ASN A 249 -0.69 10.03 -25.78
C ASN A 249 0.66 10.77 -25.61
N LYS A 250 1.22 10.75 -24.40
CA LYS A 250 2.46 11.46 -24.02
C LYS A 250 3.65 10.55 -23.77
N ILE A 251 3.53 9.29 -24.08
CA ILE A 251 4.57 8.26 -23.85
C ILE A 251 5.81 8.47 -24.74
N ASN A 252 5.69 9.30 -25.78
CA ASN A 252 6.72 9.59 -26.74
C ASN A 252 7.53 10.87 -26.44
N ASP A 253 7.31 11.51 -25.28
CA ASP A 253 8.01 12.73 -24.89
C ASP A 253 8.46 12.67 -23.42
N ARG A 254 9.78 12.65 -23.22
CA ARG A 254 10.41 12.69 -21.89
C ARG A 254 10.10 13.96 -21.11
N GLY A 255 9.92 15.09 -21.81
CA GLY A 255 9.52 16.34 -21.18
C GLY A 255 8.16 16.26 -20.50
N ASN A 256 7.25 15.44 -21.01
CA ASN A 256 5.97 15.17 -20.36
C ASN A 256 6.11 14.28 -19.13
N LEU A 257 6.96 13.26 -19.16
CA LEU A 257 7.29 12.49 -17.96
C LEU A 257 7.88 13.43 -16.90
N GLN A 258 8.80 14.29 -17.27
CA GLN A 258 9.40 15.26 -16.35
C GLN A 258 8.35 16.25 -15.80
N LYS A 259 7.38 16.69 -16.59
CA LYS A 259 6.24 17.50 -16.12
C LYS A 259 5.32 16.70 -15.19
N VAL A 260 5.01 15.47 -15.55
CA VAL A 260 4.24 14.55 -14.71
C VAL A 260 5.00 14.22 -13.43
N VAL A 261 6.32 14.05 -13.50
CA VAL A 261 7.22 13.77 -12.36
C VAL A 261 7.56 15.01 -11.55
N THR A 262 7.75 16.19 -12.17
CA THR A 262 7.93 17.45 -11.46
C THR A 262 6.63 17.88 -10.77
N ALA A 263 5.50 17.58 -11.36
CA ALA A 263 4.22 17.62 -10.65
C ALA A 263 4.14 16.52 -9.56
N THR A 264 4.94 15.44 -9.66
CA THR A 264 4.84 14.25 -8.82
C THR A 264 5.91 14.17 -7.75
N THR A 265 5.74 14.69 -6.62
CA THR A 265 6.30 14.30 -5.33
C THR A 265 7.55 15.02 -4.84
N LEU A 266 8.72 14.92 -5.46
CA LEU A 266 9.91 15.53 -4.83
C LEU A 266 9.95 17.05 -5.00
N VAL A 267 9.59 17.55 -6.16
CA VAL A 267 9.53 19.00 -6.42
C VAL A 267 8.29 19.61 -5.76
N GLY A 268 7.17 18.89 -5.78
CA GLY A 268 5.98 19.30 -5.05
C GLY A 268 6.24 19.40 -3.53
N ILE A 269 6.91 18.40 -2.95
CA ILE A 269 7.28 18.39 -1.53
C ILE A 269 8.36 19.42 -1.23
N GLN A 270 9.34 19.61 -2.11
CA GLN A 270 10.30 20.68 -2.00
C GLN A 270 9.59 22.04 -1.97
N HIS A 271 8.64 22.26 -2.89
CA HIS A 271 7.84 23.47 -2.92
C HIS A 271 7.02 23.67 -1.63
N VAL A 272 6.40 22.61 -1.10
CA VAL A 272 5.68 22.63 0.20
C VAL A 272 6.61 23.09 1.32
N LEU A 273 7.80 22.49 1.41
CA LEU A 273 8.79 22.85 2.43
C LEU A 273 9.31 24.28 2.25
N GLU A 274 9.64 24.70 1.03
CA GLU A 274 10.11 26.06 0.76
C GLU A 274 9.05 27.11 1.13
N GLU A 275 7.77 26.86 0.84
CA GLU A 275 6.68 27.77 1.24
C GLU A 275 6.55 27.83 2.77
N ALA A 276 6.70 26.72 3.47
CA ALA A 276 6.68 26.66 4.93
C ALA A 276 7.88 27.42 5.53
N LEU A 277 9.09 27.20 4.99
CA LEU A 277 10.30 27.91 5.40
C LEU A 277 10.22 29.42 5.17
N ARG A 278 9.51 29.86 4.13
CA ARG A 278 9.20 31.29 3.87
C ARG A 278 8.10 31.82 4.79
N GLY A 279 7.58 31.03 5.73
CA GLY A 279 6.51 31.40 6.65
C GLY A 279 5.10 31.40 6.06
N ARG A 280 4.93 30.98 4.80
CA ARG A 280 3.64 30.96 4.09
C ARG A 280 2.92 29.63 4.24
N VAL A 281 2.57 29.25 5.47
CA VAL A 281 1.85 27.99 5.73
C VAL A 281 0.40 28.12 5.29
N HIS A 282 -0.33 29.11 5.82
CA HIS A 282 -1.70 29.45 5.41
C HIS A 282 -1.69 30.72 4.57
N ASP A 283 -1.88 30.62 3.26
CA ASP A 283 -2.03 31.75 2.36
C ASP A 283 -3.37 31.66 1.64
N TRP A 284 -4.31 32.55 1.97
CA TRP A 284 -5.65 32.56 1.40
C TRP A 284 -5.75 33.59 0.29
N LYS A 285 -6.02 33.15 -0.95
CA LYS A 285 -6.22 34.04 -2.10
C LYS A 285 -7.61 33.93 -2.67
N TRP A 286 -8.14 35.02 -3.20
CA TRP A 286 -9.39 35.03 -3.91
C TRP A 286 -9.14 34.74 -5.39
N GLU A 287 -9.74 33.67 -5.91
CA GLU A 287 -9.65 33.30 -7.33
C GLU A 287 -11.04 33.26 -7.96
N LYS A 288 -11.15 33.73 -9.23
CA LYS A 288 -12.38 33.61 -10.03
C LYS A 288 -12.48 32.17 -10.56
N GLN A 289 -13.43 31.43 -10.07
CA GLN A 289 -13.74 30.06 -10.56
C GLN A 289 -15.20 30.04 -11.04
N GLY A 290 -15.44 29.81 -12.34
CA GLY A 290 -16.78 29.75 -12.90
C GLY A 290 -17.60 31.04 -12.73
N GLY A 291 -16.97 32.22 -12.80
CA GLY A 291 -17.64 33.53 -12.66
C GLY A 291 -17.89 33.98 -11.22
N ARG A 292 -17.58 33.17 -10.21
CA ARG A 292 -17.69 33.50 -8.78
C ARG A 292 -16.32 33.63 -8.13
N ASN A 293 -16.15 34.61 -7.24
CA ASN A 293 -14.94 34.71 -6.43
C ASN A 293 -15.00 33.64 -5.32
N LYS A 294 -14.02 32.72 -5.32
CA LYS A 294 -13.86 31.68 -4.29
C LYS A 294 -12.55 31.88 -3.54
N ARG A 295 -12.60 31.73 -2.23
CA ARG A 295 -11.40 31.78 -1.40
C ARG A 295 -10.68 30.42 -1.51
N VAL A 296 -9.44 30.43 -1.99
CA VAL A 296 -8.62 29.24 -2.22
C VAL A 296 -7.42 29.27 -1.28
N LEU A 297 -7.17 28.15 -0.63
CA LEU A 297 -5.99 27.97 0.22
C LEU A 297 -4.76 27.79 -0.69
N LYS A 298 -3.77 28.64 -0.53
CA LYS A 298 -2.46 28.60 -1.18
C LYS A 298 -1.37 28.38 -0.11
N GLY A 299 -0.12 28.59 -0.49
CA GLY A 299 1.03 28.34 0.39
C GLY A 299 1.29 26.85 0.60
N ALA A 300 2.03 26.54 1.66
CA ALA A 300 2.47 25.18 1.94
C ALA A 300 1.30 24.16 2.05
N LEU A 301 0.21 24.56 2.70
CA LEU A 301 -0.95 23.69 2.88
C LEU A 301 -1.76 23.50 1.60
N GLY A 302 -1.91 24.53 0.79
CA GLY A 302 -2.57 24.41 -0.50
C GLY A 302 -1.79 23.51 -1.45
N ALA A 303 -0.47 23.66 -1.49
CA ALA A 303 0.41 22.80 -2.27
C ALA A 303 0.41 21.35 -1.75
N LEU A 304 0.37 21.14 -0.43
CA LEU A 304 0.27 19.84 0.20
C LEU A 304 -1.04 19.13 -0.18
N ASP A 305 -2.18 19.82 -0.05
CA ASP A 305 -3.50 19.25 -0.37
C ASP A 305 -3.60 18.90 -1.85
N GLN A 306 -3.07 19.74 -2.73
CA GLN A 306 -2.99 19.45 -4.16
C GLN A 306 -2.14 18.21 -4.42
N LEU A 307 -0.95 18.14 -3.84
CA LEU A 307 -0.02 17.03 -3.99
C LEU A 307 -0.62 15.70 -3.51
N MET A 308 -1.25 15.70 -2.33
CA MET A 308 -1.87 14.50 -1.77
C MET A 308 -3.04 14.00 -2.63
N ASN A 309 -3.86 14.92 -3.17
CA ASN A 309 -5.01 14.57 -4.01
C ASN A 309 -4.60 14.11 -5.42
N GLU A 310 -3.68 14.81 -6.07
CA GLU A 310 -3.24 14.49 -7.45
C GLU A 310 -2.45 13.18 -7.52
N HIS A 311 -1.75 12.81 -6.44
CA HIS A 311 -0.85 11.66 -6.44
C HIS A 311 -1.29 10.54 -5.51
N ALA A 312 -2.49 10.66 -4.93
CA ALA A 312 -3.02 9.71 -3.94
C ALA A 312 -1.98 9.37 -2.84
N LEU A 313 -1.25 10.40 -2.36
CA LEU A 313 -0.25 10.24 -1.31
C LEU A 313 -0.93 10.20 0.05
N GLU A 314 -0.52 9.26 0.86
CA GLU A 314 -0.85 9.23 2.28
C GLU A 314 0.13 10.10 3.07
N ALA A 315 -0.24 10.48 4.29
CA ALA A 315 0.59 11.34 5.13
C ALA A 315 1.97 10.73 5.42
N GLU A 316 2.03 9.40 5.58
CA GLU A 316 3.28 8.66 5.79
C GLU A 316 4.20 8.69 4.56
N ASP A 317 3.62 8.69 3.35
CA ASP A 317 4.39 8.83 2.11
C ASP A 317 5.01 10.23 2.03
N VAL A 318 4.27 11.26 2.44
CA VAL A 318 4.76 12.65 2.52
C VAL A 318 5.93 12.76 3.50
N VAL A 319 5.80 12.21 4.72
CA VAL A 319 6.88 12.19 5.73
C VAL A 319 8.13 11.49 5.18
N HIS A 320 7.96 10.33 4.54
CA HIS A 320 9.07 9.60 3.93
C HIS A 320 9.78 10.44 2.85
N HIS A 321 9.04 11.14 2.01
CA HIS A 321 9.61 11.96 0.97
C HIS A 321 10.28 13.24 1.53
N ILE A 322 9.72 13.84 2.57
CA ILE A 322 10.35 14.97 3.29
C ILE A 322 11.68 14.52 3.89
N HIS A 323 11.71 13.38 4.60
CA HIS A 323 12.94 12.82 5.14
C HIS A 323 14.00 12.63 4.06
N ARG A 324 13.62 12.03 2.93
CA ARG A 324 14.53 11.83 1.80
C ARG A 324 15.04 13.16 1.21
N LEU A 325 14.21 14.21 1.19
CA LEU A 325 14.60 15.52 0.69
C LEU A 325 15.62 16.19 1.63
N LEU A 326 15.38 16.15 2.95
CA LEU A 326 16.25 16.73 3.96
C LEU A 326 17.62 16.00 3.99
N THR A 327 17.63 14.67 3.90
CA THR A 327 18.86 13.87 3.94
C THR A 327 19.65 13.86 2.63
N ALA A 328 19.03 14.23 1.50
CA ALA A 328 19.69 14.26 0.19
C ALA A 328 20.55 15.50 -0.05
N GLY A 329 20.62 16.45 0.90
CA GLY A 329 21.44 17.68 0.79
C GLY A 329 21.00 18.63 -0.33
N ARG A 330 19.76 18.53 -0.83
CA ARG A 330 19.24 19.37 -1.93
C ARG A 330 18.79 20.76 -1.46
N LEU A 331 18.51 20.89 -0.17
CA LEU A 331 18.19 22.15 0.47
C LEU A 331 19.47 22.68 1.13
N LEU A 332 19.83 23.92 0.85
CA LEU A 332 20.93 24.61 1.52
C LEU A 332 20.46 25.00 2.93
N LEU A 333 20.49 24.05 3.85
CA LEU A 333 20.11 24.23 5.24
C LEU A 333 21.36 24.15 6.11
N ASP A 334 21.38 24.97 7.15
CA ASP A 334 22.36 24.87 8.21
C ASP A 334 22.18 23.57 9.00
N GLU A 335 23.27 23.01 9.56
CA GLU A 335 23.25 21.73 10.26
C GLU A 335 22.30 21.77 11.47
N THR A 336 22.30 22.88 12.21
CA THR A 336 21.41 23.10 13.35
C THR A 336 19.93 23.03 12.91
N MET A 337 19.60 23.77 11.86
CA MET A 337 18.25 23.77 11.28
C MET A 337 17.84 22.40 10.76
N LEU A 338 18.76 21.68 10.11
CA LEU A 338 18.50 20.33 9.64
C LEU A 338 18.17 19.38 10.80
N CYS A 339 18.91 19.44 11.91
CA CYS A 339 18.64 18.64 13.10
C CYS A 339 17.27 18.96 13.72
N GLU A 340 16.91 20.24 13.82
CA GLU A 340 15.59 20.65 14.35
C GLU A 340 14.43 20.19 13.43
N LEU A 341 14.60 20.32 12.10
CA LEU A 341 13.61 19.84 11.14
C LEU A 341 13.44 18.31 11.17
N LEU A 342 14.54 17.56 11.30
CA LEU A 342 14.48 16.11 11.44
C LEU A 342 13.81 15.68 12.76
N GLY A 343 14.07 16.42 13.85
CA GLY A 343 13.38 16.22 15.14
C GLY A 343 11.86 16.45 15.02
N ALA A 344 11.46 17.58 14.41
CA ALA A 344 10.05 17.87 14.16
C ALA A 344 9.37 16.82 13.25
N LEU A 345 10.11 16.31 12.24
CA LEU A 345 9.61 15.28 11.35
C LEU A 345 9.44 13.93 12.07
N ALA A 346 10.37 13.56 12.96
CA ALA A 346 10.29 12.36 13.78
C ALA A 346 9.07 12.40 14.71
N ASP A 347 8.82 13.54 15.36
CA ASP A 347 7.62 13.75 16.16
C ASP A 347 6.33 13.59 15.34
N CYS A 348 6.32 14.14 14.12
CA CYS A 348 5.19 14.00 13.19
C CYS A 348 4.97 12.52 12.82
N ASP A 349 6.01 11.76 12.51
CA ASP A 349 5.89 10.32 12.18
C ASP A 349 5.31 9.52 13.34
N VAL A 350 5.76 9.77 14.57
CA VAL A 350 5.20 9.15 15.78
C VAL A 350 3.73 9.49 15.97
N LYS A 351 3.35 10.77 15.80
CA LYS A 351 1.96 11.22 15.93
C LYS A 351 1.05 10.63 14.84
N LEU A 352 1.54 10.44 13.62
CA LEU A 352 0.79 9.80 12.53
C LEU A 352 0.35 8.39 12.88
N GLN A 353 1.07 7.69 13.75
CA GLN A 353 0.73 6.32 14.13
C GLN A 353 -0.46 6.23 15.06
N THR A 354 -0.73 7.29 15.82
CA THR A 354 -1.82 7.36 16.79
C THR A 354 -2.97 8.27 16.35
N SER A 355 -2.71 9.15 15.37
CA SER A 355 -3.69 10.13 14.89
C SER A 355 -4.71 9.52 13.92
N MET A 356 -5.96 9.98 14.03
CA MET A 356 -7.03 9.65 13.08
C MET A 356 -6.93 10.46 11.78
N HIS A 357 -6.26 11.61 11.80
CA HIS A 357 -6.19 12.55 10.68
C HIS A 357 -4.74 12.94 10.37
N GLY A 358 -4.09 12.19 9.47
CA GLY A 358 -2.71 12.43 9.09
C GLY A 358 -2.46 13.83 8.53
N ARG A 359 -3.45 14.41 7.82
CA ARG A 359 -3.38 15.78 7.29
C ARG A 359 -3.17 16.83 8.39
N VAL A 360 -3.80 16.66 9.57
CA VAL A 360 -3.65 17.58 10.71
C VAL A 360 -2.23 17.52 11.28
N GLN A 361 -1.63 16.32 11.32
CA GLN A 361 -0.25 16.16 11.79
C GLN A 361 0.76 16.79 10.84
N LEU A 362 0.53 16.69 9.53
CA LEU A 362 1.36 17.38 8.54
C LEU A 362 1.21 18.90 8.63
N GLU A 363 0.02 19.41 8.93
CA GLU A 363 -0.21 20.84 9.17
C GLU A 363 0.59 21.35 10.38
N GLU A 364 0.52 20.63 11.51
CA GLU A 364 1.33 20.93 12.69
C GLU A 364 2.82 20.91 12.37
N PHE A 365 3.29 19.92 11.63
CA PHE A 365 4.68 19.85 11.18
C PHE A 365 5.09 21.09 10.37
N LEU A 366 4.26 21.51 9.40
CA LEU A 366 4.56 22.69 8.57
C LEU A 366 4.57 23.98 9.39
N HIS A 367 3.77 24.09 10.43
CA HIS A 367 3.84 25.21 11.37
C HIS A 367 5.14 25.22 12.16
N ARG A 368 5.59 24.06 12.65
CA ARG A 368 6.90 23.94 13.32
C ARG A 368 8.07 24.29 12.38
N VAL A 369 8.00 23.87 11.11
CA VAL A 369 8.99 24.28 10.07
C VAL A 369 9.07 25.80 9.97
N LYS A 370 7.93 26.49 9.95
CA LYS A 370 7.87 27.95 9.94
C LYS A 370 8.52 28.54 11.19
N GLU A 371 8.21 28.03 12.39
CA GLU A 371 8.75 28.50 13.66
C GLU A 371 10.28 28.35 13.70
N ILE A 372 10.79 27.18 13.31
CA ILE A 372 12.22 26.89 13.21
C ILE A 372 12.91 27.90 12.28
N SER A 373 12.33 28.16 11.10
CA SER A 373 12.89 29.12 10.14
C SER A 373 12.89 30.56 10.67
N GLN A 374 11.88 30.95 11.45
CA GLN A 374 11.79 32.28 12.01
C GLN A 374 12.75 32.50 13.20
N SER A 375 12.98 31.47 14.02
CA SER A 375 13.91 31.56 15.16
C SER A 375 15.38 31.69 14.75
N GLN A 376 15.74 31.19 13.58
CA GLN A 376 17.12 31.31 13.06
C GLN A 376 17.37 32.60 12.29
N ASN A 377 16.31 33.28 11.84
CA ASN A 377 16.42 34.58 11.16
C ASN A 377 16.29 35.78 12.12
N SER A 378 16.09 35.53 13.43
CA SER A 378 16.03 36.53 14.50
C SER A 378 17.35 36.60 15.25
#